data_56b52f2b3a74f3d3f87f872af48db0ba
#
_entry.id   56b52f2b3a74f3d3f87f872af48db0ba
#
_cell.length_a   1.000
_cell.length_b   1.000
_cell.length_c   1.000
_cell.angle_alpha   90.00
_cell.angle_beta   90.00
_cell.angle_gamma   90.00
#
_symmetry.space_group_name_H-M   'P 1'
#
loop_
_entity.id
_entity.type
_entity.pdbx_description
1 polymer ?
#
loop_
_entity_poly.entity_id
_entity_poly.type
_entity_poly.pdbx_seq_one_letter_code
_entity_poly.pdbx_strand_id
1 'polypeptide(L)'
;CKQCQRTSSVLTKTPMARLRKADCWEEYAQALIEGLTVRQAAARCGVAKNTAFLWRHRFLKAMAAHQATREEGIVEVDETFFLESFKGQRGLPRPARRRGGKGRTRGTGPDYIPVMVVQDRAGHLADFQLERLDATTVQRALKPLIAPDVVRCSEGAGVYASFSRREGITHQVVHNRQGERVVGAYHIQHVNGYHHRLKEW
;
A
#
# COMPACT_ATOMS: atom_id res chain seq x y z
N CYS A 1 -26.50 17.07 21.13
CA CYS A 1 -26.71 18.46 20.71
C CYS A 1 -28.18 18.81 20.80
N LYS A 2 -28.55 19.86 21.60
CA LYS A 2 -29.95 20.30 21.77
C LYS A 2 -30.59 20.78 20.45
N GLN A 3 -29.77 21.28 19.53
CA GLN A 3 -30.21 21.89 18.27
C GLN A 3 -30.48 20.85 17.15
N CYS A 4 -29.68 19.80 17.05
CA CYS A 4 -29.81 18.79 16.00
C CYS A 4 -30.24 17.41 16.53
N GLN A 5 -30.45 17.28 17.84
CA GLN A 5 -30.82 16.05 18.58
C GLN A 5 -29.92 14.84 18.32
N ARG A 6 -28.70 15.07 17.79
CA ARG A 6 -27.73 14.03 17.53
C ARG A 6 -26.74 13.93 18.69
N THR A 7 -26.38 12.71 19.05
CA THR A 7 -25.27 12.43 19.97
C THR A 7 -23.98 12.30 19.18
N SER A 8 -22.89 12.79 19.75
CA SER A 8 -21.54 12.62 19.21
C SER A 8 -20.57 12.18 20.31
N SER A 9 -19.56 11.44 19.93
CA SER A 9 -18.43 11.02 20.76
C SER A 9 -17.14 11.31 20.03
N VAL A 10 -16.00 11.15 20.70
CA VAL A 10 -14.68 11.26 20.08
C VAL A 10 -14.53 10.34 18.86
N LEU A 11 -15.21 9.20 18.84
CA LEU A 11 -15.18 8.23 17.76
C LEU A 11 -16.16 8.53 16.60
N THR A 12 -17.05 9.53 16.77
CA THR A 12 -18.06 9.85 15.75
C THR A 12 -17.37 10.26 14.44
N LYS A 13 -17.78 9.68 13.32
CA LYS A 13 -17.19 9.85 11.97
C LYS A 13 -15.79 9.26 11.80
N THR A 14 -15.24 8.56 12.78
CA THR A 14 -14.00 7.81 12.63
C THR A 14 -14.28 6.37 12.17
N PRO A 15 -13.30 5.65 11.60
CA PRO A 15 -13.44 4.23 11.29
C PRO A 15 -13.76 3.36 12.51
N MET A 16 -13.44 3.84 13.72
CA MET A 16 -13.69 3.15 14.99
C MET A 16 -15.10 3.39 15.55
N ALA A 17 -15.91 4.24 14.92
CA ALA A 17 -17.26 4.52 15.36
C ALA A 17 -18.11 3.25 15.43
N ARG A 18 -18.91 3.13 16.51
CA ARG A 18 -19.82 2.00 16.77
C ARG A 18 -19.14 0.64 16.99
N LEU A 19 -17.83 0.58 17.11
CA LEU A 19 -17.13 -0.62 17.55
C LEU A 19 -17.33 -0.79 19.07
N ARG A 20 -17.44 -2.07 19.48
CA ARG A 20 -17.54 -2.45 20.90
C ARG A 20 -16.18 -2.98 21.38
N LYS A 21 -16.04 -3.19 22.70
CA LYS A 21 -14.86 -3.74 23.38
C LYS A 21 -13.61 -2.91 23.11
N ALA A 22 -13.68 -1.61 23.40
CA ALA A 22 -12.57 -0.66 23.20
C ALA A 22 -11.33 -1.03 24.00
N ASP A 23 -11.51 -1.70 25.13
CA ASP A 23 -10.47 -2.29 25.99
C ASP A 23 -9.55 -3.30 25.29
N CYS A 24 -10.04 -3.94 24.23
CA CYS A 24 -9.25 -4.90 23.44
C CYS A 24 -8.57 -4.28 22.22
N TRP A 25 -8.77 -3.00 21.91
CA TRP A 25 -8.31 -2.43 20.63
C TRP A 25 -6.80 -2.24 20.57
N GLU A 26 -6.18 -1.88 21.68
CA GLU A 26 -4.72 -1.75 21.75
C GLU A 26 -4.05 -3.11 21.50
N GLU A 27 -4.51 -4.15 22.18
CA GLU A 27 -4.00 -5.49 21.99
C GLU A 27 -4.26 -6.01 20.56
N TYR A 28 -5.39 -5.64 19.96
CA TYR A 28 -5.68 -5.97 18.58
C TYR A 28 -4.76 -5.24 17.60
N ALA A 29 -4.45 -3.96 17.84
CA ALA A 29 -3.50 -3.19 17.05
C ALA A 29 -2.11 -3.83 17.12
N GLN A 30 -1.66 -4.25 18.32
CA GLN A 30 -0.40 -4.96 18.50
C GLN A 30 -0.38 -6.28 17.74
N ALA A 31 -1.46 -7.03 17.75
CA ALA A 31 -1.61 -8.27 16.97
C ALA A 31 -1.51 -8.02 15.45
N LEU A 32 -1.98 -6.87 14.96
CA LEU A 32 -1.80 -6.45 13.56
C LEU A 32 -0.33 -6.15 13.23
N ILE A 33 0.37 -5.42 14.10
CA ILE A 33 1.78 -5.07 13.93
C ILE A 33 2.65 -6.34 13.89
N GLU A 34 2.33 -7.32 14.72
CA GLU A 34 2.99 -8.63 14.75
C GLU A 34 2.63 -9.54 13.56
N GLY A 35 1.75 -9.10 12.67
CA GLY A 35 1.33 -9.86 11.49
C GLY A 35 0.44 -11.07 11.79
N LEU A 36 -0.23 -11.12 12.94
CA LEU A 36 -1.09 -12.24 13.30
C LEU A 36 -2.26 -12.40 12.34
N THR A 37 -2.63 -13.63 12.02
CA THR A 37 -3.83 -13.92 11.26
C THR A 37 -5.09 -13.48 12.01
N VAL A 38 -6.21 -13.29 11.29
CA VAL A 38 -7.50 -12.94 11.91
C VAL A 38 -7.90 -13.92 13.01
N ARG A 39 -7.62 -15.22 12.84
CA ARG A 39 -7.93 -16.26 13.85
C ARG A 39 -7.08 -16.12 15.10
N GLN A 40 -5.77 -15.90 14.93
CA GLN A 40 -4.84 -15.71 16.06
C GLN A 40 -5.15 -14.42 16.82
N ALA A 41 -5.37 -13.30 16.12
CA ALA A 41 -5.76 -12.04 16.72
C ALA A 41 -7.12 -12.15 17.47
N ALA A 42 -8.10 -12.88 16.90
CA ALA A 42 -9.37 -13.14 17.56
C ALA A 42 -9.21 -13.92 18.87
N ALA A 43 -8.38 -14.98 18.86
CA ALA A 43 -8.09 -15.78 20.04
C ALA A 43 -7.38 -14.95 21.11
N ARG A 44 -6.37 -14.17 20.72
CA ARG A 44 -5.60 -13.30 21.63
C ARG A 44 -6.50 -12.27 22.33
N CYS A 45 -7.39 -11.62 21.61
CA CYS A 45 -8.29 -10.59 22.14
C CYS A 45 -9.59 -11.16 22.75
N GLY A 46 -9.77 -12.46 22.81
CA GLY A 46 -11.02 -13.06 23.32
C GLY A 46 -12.29 -12.63 22.59
N VAL A 47 -12.21 -12.44 21.26
CA VAL A 47 -13.34 -12.00 20.42
C VAL A 47 -13.65 -13.02 19.33
N ALA A 48 -14.88 -12.96 18.81
CA ALA A 48 -15.26 -13.82 17.69
C ALA A 48 -14.44 -13.49 16.43
N LYS A 49 -14.14 -14.50 15.60
CA LYS A 49 -13.41 -14.36 14.33
C LYS A 49 -13.99 -13.27 13.44
N ASN A 50 -15.32 -13.18 13.33
CA ASN A 50 -15.99 -12.17 12.52
C ASN A 50 -15.78 -10.76 13.09
N THR A 51 -15.74 -10.61 14.41
CA THR A 51 -15.42 -9.33 15.07
C THR A 51 -13.99 -8.92 14.74
N ALA A 52 -13.02 -9.81 14.88
CA ALA A 52 -11.61 -9.55 14.53
C ALA A 52 -11.45 -9.22 13.04
N PHE A 53 -12.18 -9.90 12.15
CA PHE A 53 -12.20 -9.60 10.72
C PHE A 53 -12.72 -8.17 10.43
N LEU A 54 -13.84 -7.79 11.02
CA LEU A 54 -14.39 -6.44 10.89
C LEU A 54 -13.45 -5.38 11.46
N TRP A 55 -12.83 -5.66 12.61
CA TRP A 55 -11.83 -4.77 13.20
C TRP A 55 -10.63 -4.58 12.29
N ARG A 56 -10.08 -5.64 11.69
CA ARG A 56 -8.98 -5.55 10.73
C ARG A 56 -9.27 -4.52 9.64
N HIS A 57 -10.43 -4.60 9.00
CA HIS A 57 -10.82 -3.63 7.97
C HIS A 57 -10.99 -2.20 8.50
N ARG A 58 -11.47 -2.05 9.74
CA ARG A 58 -11.61 -0.73 10.36
C ARG A 58 -10.26 -0.10 10.68
N PHE A 59 -9.33 -0.86 11.26
CA PHE A 59 -7.98 -0.40 11.55
C PHE A 59 -7.23 -0.05 10.26
N LEU A 60 -7.24 -0.92 9.27
CA LEU A 60 -6.61 -0.67 7.97
C LEU A 60 -7.19 0.56 7.27
N LYS A 61 -8.51 0.78 7.34
CA LYS A 61 -9.13 1.98 6.79
C LYS A 61 -8.69 3.25 7.51
N ALA A 62 -8.48 3.19 8.82
CA ALA A 62 -7.95 4.32 9.57
C ALA A 62 -6.52 4.66 9.13
N MET A 63 -5.66 3.64 8.97
CA MET A 63 -4.28 3.81 8.51
C MET A 63 -4.19 4.32 7.07
N ALA A 64 -5.02 3.82 6.18
CA ALA A 64 -5.06 4.26 4.78
C ALA A 64 -5.42 5.76 4.61
N ALA A 65 -6.06 6.37 5.61
CA ALA A 65 -6.33 7.80 5.62
C ALA A 65 -5.12 8.66 6.04
N HIS A 66 -4.03 8.03 6.49
CA HIS A 66 -2.80 8.69 6.95
C HIS A 66 -1.60 8.48 6.01
N GLN A 67 -1.86 8.26 4.73
CA GLN A 67 -0.79 8.24 3.74
C GLN A 67 -0.12 9.61 3.64
N ALA A 68 1.15 9.62 3.25
CA ALA A 68 1.87 10.85 2.97
C ALA A 68 1.15 11.64 1.87
N THR A 69 1.08 12.95 2.04
CA THR A 69 0.53 13.88 1.06
C THR A 69 1.62 14.64 0.34
N ARG A 70 2.87 14.52 0.81
CA ARG A 70 4.07 15.12 0.22
C ARG A 70 5.29 14.28 0.60
N GLU A 71 6.17 14.10 -0.38
CA GLU A 71 7.45 13.41 -0.26
C GLU A 71 8.58 14.36 -0.65
N GLU A 72 9.69 14.38 0.10
CA GLU A 72 10.77 15.36 -0.04
C GLU A 72 12.17 14.70 -0.03
N GLY A 73 13.17 15.43 -0.52
CA GLY A 73 14.57 14.98 -0.50
C GLY A 73 14.83 13.79 -1.41
N ILE A 74 15.30 12.67 -0.88
CA ILE A 74 15.54 11.43 -1.65
C ILE A 74 14.30 10.53 -1.51
N VAL A 75 13.65 10.28 -2.62
CA VAL A 75 12.38 9.51 -2.69
C VAL A 75 12.60 8.21 -3.48
N GLU A 76 12.27 7.09 -2.85
CA GLU A 76 12.26 5.77 -3.47
C GLU A 76 10.91 5.51 -4.11
N VAL A 77 10.90 5.00 -5.34
CA VAL A 77 9.68 4.60 -6.04
C VAL A 77 9.91 3.26 -6.73
N ASP A 78 9.03 2.31 -6.45
CA ASP A 78 9.01 1.02 -7.13
C ASP A 78 7.61 0.42 -7.13
N GLU A 79 7.36 -0.53 -8.01
CA GLU A 79 6.08 -1.22 -8.08
C GLU A 79 6.20 -2.70 -7.77
N THR A 80 5.13 -3.24 -7.20
CA THR A 80 4.93 -4.68 -7.07
C THR A 80 3.59 -5.09 -7.66
N PHE A 81 3.48 -6.37 -8.02
CA PHE A 81 2.33 -6.88 -8.77
C PHE A 81 1.62 -7.97 -7.98
N PHE A 82 0.31 -7.81 -7.83
CA PHE A 82 -0.56 -8.80 -7.21
C PHE A 82 -1.43 -9.47 -8.27
N LEU A 83 -1.52 -10.78 -8.21
CA LEU A 83 -2.41 -11.52 -9.09
C LEU A 83 -3.87 -11.17 -8.75
N GLU A 84 -4.64 -10.72 -9.75
CA GLU A 84 -6.05 -10.40 -9.58
C GLU A 84 -6.81 -11.60 -9.01
N SER A 85 -7.62 -11.37 -7.99
CA SER A 85 -8.39 -12.37 -7.29
C SER A 85 -9.89 -12.10 -7.36
N PHE A 86 -10.64 -13.07 -7.87
CA PHE A 86 -12.10 -13.08 -7.87
C PHE A 86 -12.67 -14.01 -6.79
N LYS A 87 -11.95 -14.20 -5.69
CA LYS A 87 -12.37 -15.08 -4.61
C LYS A 87 -13.73 -14.65 -4.05
N GLY A 88 -14.68 -15.57 -4.06
CA GLY A 88 -16.05 -15.35 -3.59
C GLY A 88 -17.01 -14.78 -4.63
N GLN A 89 -16.56 -14.46 -5.84
CA GLN A 89 -17.43 -14.03 -6.94
C GLN A 89 -18.01 -15.22 -7.71
N ARG A 90 -19.30 -15.11 -8.09
CA ARG A 90 -19.95 -15.99 -9.05
C ARG A 90 -19.91 -15.33 -10.43
N GLY A 91 -19.86 -16.13 -11.52
CA GLY A 91 -19.81 -15.57 -12.88
C GLY A 91 -18.47 -14.88 -13.19
N LEU A 92 -17.38 -15.65 -13.17
CA LEU A 92 -16.04 -15.11 -13.42
C LEU A 92 -15.91 -14.64 -14.88
N PRO A 93 -15.23 -13.50 -15.15
CA PRO A 93 -14.95 -13.01 -16.51
C PRO A 93 -13.91 -13.87 -17.25
N ARG A 94 -13.34 -14.88 -16.61
CA ARG A 94 -12.33 -15.81 -17.13
C ARG A 94 -12.46 -17.18 -16.46
N PRO A 95 -11.87 -18.24 -17.01
CA PRO A 95 -11.80 -19.53 -16.34
C PRO A 95 -11.17 -19.45 -14.95
N ALA A 96 -11.68 -20.25 -14.02
CA ALA A 96 -11.13 -20.32 -12.67
C ALA A 96 -9.66 -20.76 -12.69
N ARG A 97 -8.81 -20.09 -11.92
CA ARG A 97 -7.40 -20.50 -11.76
C ARG A 97 -7.30 -21.60 -10.71
N ARG A 98 -6.33 -22.48 -10.87
CA ARG A 98 -5.93 -23.40 -9.80
C ARG A 98 -5.41 -22.59 -8.61
N ARG A 99 -5.64 -23.07 -7.39
CA ARG A 99 -5.09 -22.48 -6.16
C ARG A 99 -3.56 -22.43 -6.28
N GLY A 100 -2.98 -21.27 -6.01
CA GLY A 100 -1.53 -21.02 -6.18
C GLY A 100 -1.05 -20.94 -7.63
N GLY A 101 -1.98 -20.96 -8.62
CA GLY A 101 -1.64 -20.80 -10.03
C GLY A 101 -1.14 -19.40 -10.36
N LYS A 102 -0.30 -19.32 -11.39
CA LYS A 102 0.20 -18.05 -11.94
C LYS A 102 -0.82 -17.41 -12.89
N GLY A 103 -0.65 -16.13 -13.20
CA GLY A 103 -1.38 -15.46 -14.28
C GLY A 103 -1.05 -16.09 -15.64
N ARG A 104 -1.92 -15.88 -16.62
CA ARG A 104 -1.69 -16.34 -18.01
C ARG A 104 -0.56 -15.57 -18.68
N THR A 105 -0.40 -14.32 -18.30
CA THR A 105 0.67 -13.43 -18.76
C THR A 105 1.77 -13.35 -17.72
N ARG A 106 3.00 -13.10 -18.17
CA ARG A 106 4.17 -12.98 -17.28
C ARG A 106 4.38 -11.52 -16.88
N GLY A 107 4.71 -11.29 -15.61
CA GLY A 107 5.14 -9.97 -15.12
C GLY A 107 4.00 -8.94 -15.03
N THR A 108 4.03 -7.92 -15.86
CA THR A 108 3.14 -6.74 -15.83
C THR A 108 1.84 -6.90 -16.64
N GLY A 109 1.48 -8.13 -16.99
CA GLY A 109 0.32 -8.39 -17.84
C GLY A 109 -1.03 -8.09 -17.16
N PRO A 110 -2.14 -8.11 -17.91
CA PRO A 110 -3.47 -7.68 -17.46
C PRO A 110 -4.06 -8.56 -16.34
N ASP A 111 -3.46 -9.70 -16.04
CA ASP A 111 -3.84 -10.54 -14.92
C ASP A 111 -3.34 -10.01 -13.56
N TYR A 112 -2.53 -8.95 -13.57
CA TYR A 112 -1.88 -8.43 -12.37
C TYR A 112 -2.30 -6.99 -12.08
N ILE A 113 -2.50 -6.70 -10.81
CA ILE A 113 -2.79 -5.38 -10.27
C ILE A 113 -1.46 -4.77 -9.81
N PRO A 114 -1.00 -3.68 -10.43
CA PRO A 114 0.20 -2.99 -9.98
C PRO A 114 -0.09 -2.17 -8.73
N VAL A 115 0.78 -2.28 -7.74
CA VAL A 115 0.80 -1.42 -6.55
C VAL A 115 2.14 -0.70 -6.53
N MET A 116 2.08 0.62 -6.73
CA MET A 116 3.23 1.51 -6.65
C MET A 116 3.40 2.00 -5.22
N VAL A 117 4.62 1.96 -4.72
CA VAL A 117 4.98 2.45 -3.39
C VAL A 117 5.99 3.57 -3.53
N VAL A 118 5.79 4.62 -2.75
CA VAL A 118 6.65 5.80 -2.70
C VAL A 118 7.03 6.02 -1.24
N GLN A 119 8.31 6.22 -0.99
CA GLN A 119 8.80 6.48 0.37
C GLN A 119 10.01 7.39 0.35
N ASP A 120 10.01 8.43 1.17
CA ASP A 120 11.17 9.30 1.38
C ASP A 120 12.09 8.80 2.51
N ARG A 121 13.21 9.50 2.70
CA ARG A 121 14.19 9.18 3.75
C ARG A 121 13.72 9.54 5.15
N ALA A 122 12.73 10.43 5.28
CA ALA A 122 12.11 10.76 6.57
C ALA A 122 11.11 9.69 7.03
N GLY A 123 10.74 8.75 6.15
CA GLY A 123 9.81 7.66 6.43
C GLY A 123 8.37 7.97 6.05
N HIS A 124 8.11 9.10 5.39
CA HIS A 124 6.82 9.33 4.77
C HIS A 124 6.57 8.27 3.70
N LEU A 125 5.34 7.79 3.62
CA LEU A 125 5.01 6.66 2.76
C LEU A 125 3.63 6.87 2.13
N ALA A 126 3.55 6.61 0.84
CA ALA A 126 2.30 6.52 0.12
C ALA A 126 2.29 5.26 -0.78
N ASP A 127 1.15 4.60 -0.88
CA ASP A 127 0.95 3.50 -1.82
C ASP A 127 -0.27 3.74 -2.70
N PHE A 128 -0.21 3.23 -3.93
CA PHE A 128 -1.25 3.43 -4.94
C PHE A 128 -1.53 2.13 -5.67
N GLN A 129 -2.76 1.68 -5.61
CA GLN A 129 -3.24 0.68 -6.56
C GLN A 129 -3.46 1.37 -7.90
N LEU A 130 -2.71 0.97 -8.91
CA LEU A 130 -2.83 1.52 -10.26
C LEU A 130 -3.73 0.63 -11.12
N GLU A 131 -4.45 1.22 -12.05
CA GLU A 131 -5.20 0.45 -13.06
C GLU A 131 -4.24 -0.29 -13.98
N ARG A 132 -3.13 0.36 -14.32
CA ARG A 132 -2.02 -0.18 -15.13
C ARG A 132 -0.76 0.66 -14.90
N LEU A 133 0.37 0.09 -15.23
CA LEU A 133 1.66 0.77 -15.13
C LEU A 133 1.99 1.47 -16.46
N ASP A 134 1.51 2.70 -16.61
CA ASP A 134 1.84 3.57 -17.73
C ASP A 134 2.22 4.98 -17.27
N ALA A 135 2.81 5.77 -18.18
CA ALA A 135 3.31 7.10 -17.88
C ALA A 135 2.23 8.05 -17.35
N THR A 136 1.01 7.95 -17.85
CA THR A 136 -0.13 8.80 -17.46
C THR A 136 -0.60 8.48 -16.04
N THR A 137 -0.74 7.19 -15.74
CA THR A 137 -1.18 6.72 -14.43
C THR A 137 -0.13 7.02 -13.36
N VAL A 138 1.15 6.77 -13.65
CA VAL A 138 2.27 7.12 -12.77
C VAL A 138 2.34 8.63 -12.54
N GLN A 139 2.21 9.46 -13.59
CA GLN A 139 2.20 10.91 -13.44
C GLN A 139 1.05 11.41 -12.56
N ARG A 140 -0.14 10.87 -12.75
CA ARG A 140 -1.32 11.24 -11.94
C ARG A 140 -1.10 10.97 -10.45
N ALA A 141 -0.44 9.87 -10.12
CA ALA A 141 -0.15 9.50 -8.74
C ALA A 141 1.01 10.29 -8.14
N LEU A 142 2.12 10.44 -8.87
CA LEU A 142 3.35 11.04 -8.33
C LEU A 142 3.34 12.57 -8.31
N LYS A 143 2.75 13.21 -9.31
CA LYS A 143 2.80 14.69 -9.45
C LYS A 143 2.28 15.46 -8.23
N PRO A 144 1.15 15.10 -7.60
CA PRO A 144 0.68 15.80 -6.41
C PRO A 144 1.50 15.49 -5.15
N LEU A 145 2.26 14.38 -5.15
CA LEU A 145 2.97 13.86 -3.99
C LEU A 145 4.41 14.34 -3.91
N ILE A 146 5.12 14.39 -5.04
CA ILE A 146 6.56 14.63 -5.09
C ILE A 146 6.87 16.12 -5.21
N ALA A 147 7.70 16.65 -4.31
CA ALA A 147 8.20 18.02 -4.39
C ALA A 147 9.14 18.20 -5.60
N PRO A 148 9.23 19.43 -6.18
CA PRO A 148 10.03 19.66 -7.40
C PRO A 148 11.54 19.44 -7.26
N ASP A 149 12.07 19.58 -6.06
CA ASP A 149 13.50 19.47 -5.71
C ASP A 149 13.95 18.08 -5.29
N VAL A 150 13.09 17.08 -5.47
CA VAL A 150 13.34 15.68 -5.10
C VAL A 150 14.37 15.02 -6.01
N VAL A 151 15.24 14.19 -5.41
CA VAL A 151 16.00 13.17 -6.11
C VAL A 151 15.27 11.85 -6.03
N ARG A 152 14.74 11.37 -7.15
CA ARG A 152 13.99 10.12 -7.18
C ARG A 152 14.89 8.93 -7.52
N CYS A 153 14.78 7.87 -6.71
CA CYS A 153 15.43 6.57 -6.92
C CYS A 153 14.43 5.53 -7.43
N SER A 154 14.79 4.78 -8.49
CA SER A 154 13.99 3.64 -8.97
C SER A 154 14.84 2.62 -9.72
N GLU A 155 14.29 1.43 -10.05
CA GLU A 155 14.98 0.40 -10.86
C GLU A 155 15.13 0.75 -12.36
N GLY A 156 14.76 1.94 -12.79
CA GLY A 156 14.97 2.39 -14.15
C GLY A 156 13.89 1.99 -15.15
N ALA A 157 12.69 1.61 -14.70
CA ALA A 157 11.58 1.42 -15.61
C ALA A 157 11.30 2.70 -16.41
N GLY A 158 11.06 2.56 -17.72
CA GLY A 158 10.92 3.68 -18.66
C GLY A 158 9.82 4.69 -18.30
N VAL A 159 8.77 4.24 -17.60
CA VAL A 159 7.68 5.10 -17.11
C VAL A 159 8.18 6.14 -16.12
N TYR A 160 9.12 5.78 -15.25
CA TYR A 160 9.72 6.68 -14.29
C TYR A 160 10.68 7.69 -14.95
N ALA A 161 11.52 7.24 -15.87
CA ALA A 161 12.40 8.14 -16.64
C ALA A 161 11.59 9.19 -17.43
N SER A 162 10.46 8.79 -18.01
CA SER A 162 9.54 9.68 -18.69
C SER A 162 8.94 10.74 -17.77
N PHE A 163 8.48 10.32 -16.57
CA PHE A 163 7.97 11.23 -15.55
C PHE A 163 9.02 12.26 -15.11
N SER A 164 10.25 11.82 -14.78
CA SER A 164 11.30 12.72 -14.33
C SER A 164 11.68 13.76 -15.37
N ARG A 165 11.82 13.37 -16.64
CA ARG A 165 12.10 14.33 -17.72
C ARG A 165 11.00 15.37 -17.87
N ARG A 166 9.73 14.96 -17.73
CA ARG A 166 8.57 15.83 -17.89
C ARG A 166 8.43 16.85 -16.77
N GLU A 167 8.69 16.43 -15.54
CA GLU A 167 8.55 17.28 -14.34
C GLU A 167 9.88 17.95 -13.93
N GLY A 168 10.98 17.74 -14.66
CA GLY A 168 12.30 18.31 -14.35
C GLY A 168 12.94 17.75 -13.07
N ILE A 169 12.53 16.55 -12.62
CA ILE A 169 13.00 15.93 -11.38
C ILE A 169 14.26 15.10 -11.65
N THR A 170 15.27 15.22 -10.79
CA THR A 170 16.46 14.39 -10.85
C THR A 170 16.13 12.92 -10.64
N HIS A 171 16.57 12.05 -11.55
CA HIS A 171 16.33 10.62 -11.49
C HIS A 171 17.65 9.85 -11.34
N GLN A 172 17.80 9.19 -10.21
CA GLN A 172 18.88 8.25 -9.94
C GLN A 172 18.39 6.82 -10.14
N VAL A 173 18.94 6.13 -11.12
CA VAL A 173 18.64 4.73 -11.40
C VAL A 173 19.53 3.83 -10.56
N VAL A 174 18.95 2.80 -9.94
CA VAL A 174 19.65 1.75 -9.20
C VAL A 174 19.44 0.43 -9.94
N HIS A 175 20.51 -0.19 -10.43
CA HIS A 175 20.44 -1.39 -11.28
C HIS A 175 20.50 -2.68 -10.44
N ASN A 176 19.43 -3.01 -9.71
CA ASN A 176 19.35 -4.20 -8.87
C ASN A 176 19.68 -5.50 -9.63
N ARG A 177 19.29 -5.60 -10.90
CA ARG A 177 19.56 -6.78 -11.75
C ARG A 177 21.03 -6.98 -12.07
N GLN A 178 21.84 -5.91 -11.98
CA GLN A 178 23.28 -5.95 -12.18
C GLN A 178 24.05 -6.12 -10.87
N GLY A 179 23.34 -6.34 -9.75
CA GLY A 179 23.93 -6.46 -8.42
C GLY A 179 24.19 -5.12 -7.72
N GLU A 180 23.89 -4.01 -8.37
CA GLU A 180 24.11 -2.65 -7.87
C GLU A 180 22.88 -2.25 -7.02
N ARG A 181 22.91 -2.63 -5.74
CA ARG A 181 21.78 -2.39 -4.81
C ARG A 181 21.80 -1.01 -4.18
N VAL A 182 22.98 -0.38 -4.12
CA VAL A 182 23.22 0.92 -3.48
C VAL A 182 24.24 1.68 -4.28
N VAL A 183 23.97 2.95 -4.60
CA VAL A 183 24.87 3.87 -5.29
C VAL A 183 25.01 5.11 -4.40
N GLY A 184 26.02 5.12 -3.52
CA GLY A 184 26.18 6.16 -2.51
C GLY A 184 24.97 6.22 -1.57
N ALA A 185 24.27 7.36 -1.54
CA ALA A 185 23.04 7.52 -0.74
C ALA A 185 21.78 6.97 -1.43
N TYR A 186 21.87 6.50 -2.66
CA TYR A 186 20.74 6.14 -3.49
C TYR A 186 20.48 4.64 -3.49
N HIS A 187 19.31 4.24 -3.12
CA HIS A 187 18.82 2.85 -3.12
C HIS A 187 17.29 2.83 -3.09
N ILE A 188 16.68 1.63 -3.19
CA ILE A 188 15.24 1.41 -3.07
C ILE A 188 14.92 0.35 -2.00
N GLN A 189 15.77 0.25 -0.97
CA GLN A 189 15.66 -0.81 0.03
C GLN A 189 14.44 -0.65 0.96
N HIS A 190 14.02 0.59 1.26
CA HIS A 190 12.84 0.82 2.09
C HIS A 190 11.57 0.35 1.37
N VAL A 191 11.42 0.74 0.11
CA VAL A 191 10.29 0.29 -0.74
C VAL A 191 10.32 -1.22 -0.93
N ASN A 192 11.47 -1.84 -1.16
CA ASN A 192 11.60 -3.29 -1.26
C ASN A 192 11.20 -3.99 0.05
N GLY A 193 11.60 -3.43 1.20
CA GLY A 193 11.19 -3.92 2.52
C GLY A 193 9.67 -3.81 2.74
N TYR A 194 9.07 -2.72 2.26
CA TYR A 194 7.61 -2.57 2.28
C TYR A 194 6.92 -3.60 1.39
N HIS A 195 7.38 -3.80 0.15
CA HIS A 195 6.86 -4.82 -0.76
C HIS A 195 6.91 -6.23 -0.17
N HIS A 196 7.99 -6.56 0.53
CA HIS A 196 8.13 -7.85 1.20
C HIS A 196 7.02 -8.02 2.26
N ARG A 197 6.88 -7.06 3.18
CA ARG A 197 5.81 -7.08 4.20
C ARG A 197 4.41 -7.13 3.59
N LEU A 198 4.17 -6.35 2.53
CA LEU A 198 2.87 -6.33 1.85
C LEU A 198 2.51 -7.67 1.21
N LYS A 199 3.49 -8.45 0.77
CA LYS A 199 3.28 -9.80 0.19
C LYS A 199 3.09 -10.89 1.22
N GLU A 200 3.61 -10.71 2.42
CA GLU A 200 3.41 -11.66 3.53
C GLU A 200 2.04 -11.51 4.21
N TRP A 201 1.39 -10.41 4.05
CA TRP A 201 0.05 -10.09 4.56
C TRP A 201 -1.06 -10.73 3.73
#